data_0698cd6d83d6f688ce786fe52e976143
#
_entry.id   0698cd6d83d6f688ce786fe52e976143
#
_cell.length_a   1.000
_cell.length_b   1.000
_cell.length_c   1.000
_cell.angle_alpha   90.00
_cell.angle_beta   90.00
_cell.angle_gamma   90.00
#
_symmetry.space_group_name_H-M   'P 1'
#
loop_
_entity.id
_entity.type
_entity.pdbx_description
1 polymer ?
#
loop_
_entity_poly.entity_id
_entity_poly.type
_entity_poly.pdbx_seq_one_letter_code
_entity_poly.pdbx_strand_id
1 'polypeptide(L)'
;LMMHNSQKVDNFSVHIQKQNTDAHRIKSRPISATDTLTKILEKQDVPLFVVWGEKDASVGVYLEDRMAILRKVNKNVRFHVEFNIGHWIMYENENIFNKILEDIIQD
;
A
#
# COMPACT_ATOMS: atom_id res chain seq x y z
N LEU A 1 -2.04 -0.22 14.57
CA LEU A 1 -0.74 -0.12 13.92
C LEU A 1 -0.78 -0.70 12.50
N MET A 2 0.03 -0.13 11.63
CA MET A 2 0.09 -0.49 10.22
C MET A 2 0.91 -1.76 9.93
N MET A 3 1.35 -2.45 10.97
CA MET A 3 2.11 -3.70 10.88
C MET A 3 1.32 -4.89 11.41
N HIS A 4 1.47 -6.04 10.78
CA HIS A 4 0.83 -7.29 11.20
C HIS A 4 1.65 -8.01 12.28
N ASN A 5 2.97 -8.10 12.10
CA ASN A 5 3.84 -8.76 13.06
C ASN A 5 4.14 -7.83 14.24
N SER A 6 3.54 -8.13 15.40
CA SER A 6 3.73 -7.34 16.63
C SER A 6 5.19 -7.33 17.12
N GLN A 7 5.98 -8.36 16.82
CA GLN A 7 7.40 -8.43 17.18
C GLN A 7 8.28 -7.43 16.41
N LYS A 8 7.78 -6.93 15.27
CA LYS A 8 8.45 -5.89 14.48
C LYS A 8 8.10 -4.48 14.95
N VAL A 9 7.13 -4.34 15.85
CA VAL A 9 6.77 -3.05 16.46
C VAL A 9 7.82 -2.69 17.51
N ASP A 10 8.64 -1.71 17.21
CA ASP A 10 9.69 -1.19 18.08
C ASP A 10 9.49 0.30 18.39
N ASN A 11 10.34 0.84 19.23
CA ASN A 11 10.26 2.25 19.61
C ASN A 11 10.40 3.19 18.42
N PHE A 12 11.15 2.80 17.39
CA PHE A 12 11.34 3.61 16.19
C PHE A 12 10.08 3.66 15.33
N SER A 13 9.41 2.53 15.12
CA SER A 13 8.13 2.49 14.39
C SER A 13 7.03 3.28 15.08
N VAL A 14 6.96 3.19 16.42
CA VAL A 14 6.04 3.99 17.24
C VAL A 14 6.36 5.49 17.13
N HIS A 15 7.64 5.85 17.14
CA HIS A 15 8.08 7.23 16.98
C HIS A 15 7.69 7.78 15.59
N ILE A 16 7.92 7.03 14.51
CA ILE A 16 7.52 7.41 13.16
C ILE A 16 6.00 7.64 13.09
N GLN A 17 5.22 6.69 13.60
CA GLN A 17 3.75 6.81 13.61
C GLN A 17 3.29 8.05 14.35
N LYS A 18 3.87 8.32 15.53
CA LYS A 18 3.56 9.51 16.31
C LYS A 18 3.90 10.79 15.58
N GLN A 19 5.11 10.89 15.01
CA GLN A 19 5.56 12.05 14.23
C GLN A 19 4.63 12.32 13.06
N ASN A 20 4.26 11.30 12.29
CA ASN A 20 3.35 11.42 11.16
C ASN A 20 1.96 11.89 11.60
N THR A 21 1.46 11.40 12.72
CA THR A 21 0.16 11.81 13.28
C THR A 21 0.19 13.26 13.76
N ASP A 22 1.22 13.64 14.49
CA ASP A 22 1.36 15.00 15.05
C ASP A 22 1.60 16.05 13.94
N ALA A 23 2.30 15.68 12.88
CA ALA A 23 2.60 16.57 11.75
C ALA A 23 1.47 16.63 10.69
N HIS A 24 0.40 15.87 10.87
CA HIS A 24 -0.71 15.79 9.92
C HIS A 24 -1.43 17.13 9.78
N ARG A 25 -1.40 17.71 8.58
CA ARG A 25 -1.96 19.04 8.28
C ARG A 25 -3.19 19.00 7.37
N ILE A 26 -3.41 17.89 6.68
CA ILE A 26 -4.47 17.74 5.67
C ILE A 26 -5.46 16.70 6.14
N LYS A 27 -6.73 17.04 6.14
CA LYS A 27 -7.81 16.07 6.33
C LYS A 27 -7.98 15.27 5.03
N SER A 28 -7.19 14.21 4.87
CA SER A 28 -7.17 13.41 3.62
C SER A 28 -8.39 12.51 3.45
N ARG A 29 -9.07 12.14 4.53
CA ARG A 29 -10.20 11.20 4.49
C ARG A 29 -11.34 11.62 3.55
N PRO A 30 -11.76 12.90 3.46
CA PRO A 30 -12.76 13.31 2.48
C PRO A 30 -12.33 13.09 1.03
N ILE A 31 -11.02 13.09 0.75
CA ILE A 31 -10.45 12.84 -0.58
C ILE A 31 -10.30 11.33 -0.82
N SER A 32 -9.69 10.62 0.14
CA SER A 32 -9.40 9.18 0.01
C SER A 32 -10.65 8.30 0.04
N ALA A 33 -11.76 8.80 0.59
CA ALA A 33 -13.05 8.11 0.61
C ALA A 33 -13.86 8.27 -0.69
N THR A 34 -13.30 8.92 -1.72
CA THR A 34 -13.92 9.14 -3.03
C THR A 34 -13.31 8.23 -4.09
N ASP A 35 -13.91 8.23 -5.30
CA ASP A 35 -13.40 7.56 -6.50
C ASP A 35 -12.40 8.41 -7.32
N THR A 36 -11.89 9.49 -6.73
CA THR A 36 -11.00 10.45 -7.41
C THR A 36 -9.75 9.78 -7.97
N LEU A 37 -9.10 8.91 -7.20
CA LEU A 37 -7.91 8.18 -7.66
C LEU A 37 -8.24 7.30 -8.88
N THR A 38 -9.33 6.56 -8.83
CA THR A 38 -9.79 5.71 -9.93
C THR A 38 -9.98 6.52 -11.21
N LYS A 39 -10.69 7.65 -11.12
CA LYS A 39 -10.93 8.56 -12.26
C LYS A 39 -9.66 9.20 -12.82
N ILE A 40 -8.66 9.44 -11.99
CA ILE A 40 -7.36 9.92 -12.45
C ILE A 40 -6.62 8.81 -13.19
N LEU A 41 -6.56 7.62 -12.63
CA LEU A 41 -5.88 6.47 -13.22
C LEU A 41 -6.50 6.06 -14.56
N GLU A 42 -7.82 6.18 -14.72
CA GLU A 42 -8.51 5.94 -16.01
C GLU A 42 -8.01 6.83 -17.15
N LYS A 43 -7.47 8.00 -16.82
CA LYS A 43 -6.96 8.98 -17.79
C LYS A 43 -5.46 8.90 -18.02
N GLN A 44 -4.78 7.98 -17.33
CA GLN A 44 -3.33 7.84 -17.39
C GLN A 44 -2.96 6.53 -18.09
N ASP A 45 -2.04 6.62 -19.03
CA ASP A 45 -1.44 5.46 -19.69
C ASP A 45 0.00 5.24 -19.16
N VAL A 46 0.07 5.00 -17.85
CA VAL A 46 1.35 4.74 -17.16
C VAL A 46 1.37 3.31 -16.63
N PRO A 47 2.52 2.64 -16.60
CA PRO A 47 2.65 1.35 -15.92
C PRO A 47 2.25 1.47 -14.46
N LEU A 48 1.37 0.60 -14.01
CA LEU A 48 0.87 0.58 -12.64
C LEU A 48 1.32 -0.70 -11.92
N PHE A 49 2.07 -0.53 -10.86
CA PHE A 49 2.50 -1.61 -9.98
C PHE A 49 1.91 -1.39 -8.60
N VAL A 50 1.31 -2.42 -8.05
CA VAL A 50 0.65 -2.37 -6.75
C VAL A 50 1.21 -3.45 -5.85
N VAL A 51 1.69 -3.05 -4.68
CA VAL A 51 2.22 -3.96 -3.67
C VAL A 51 1.37 -3.84 -2.42
N TRP A 52 0.85 -4.96 -1.95
CA TRP A 52 0.07 -5.06 -0.71
C TRP A 52 0.57 -6.15 0.21
N GLY A 53 0.49 -5.89 1.51
CA GLY A 53 0.54 -6.94 2.51
C GLY A 53 -0.82 -7.64 2.62
N GLU A 54 -0.83 -8.96 2.69
CA GLU A 54 -2.06 -9.76 2.83
C GLU A 54 -2.85 -9.39 4.09
N LYS A 55 -2.14 -9.03 5.16
CA LYS A 55 -2.69 -8.63 6.46
C LYS A 55 -2.80 -7.11 6.64
N ASP A 56 -2.84 -6.37 5.54
CA ASP A 56 -3.03 -4.93 5.58
C ASP A 56 -4.42 -4.57 6.13
N ALA A 57 -4.45 -4.03 7.34
CA ALA A 57 -5.69 -3.65 8.02
C ALA A 57 -6.47 -2.55 7.29
N SER A 58 -5.81 -1.73 6.46
CA SER A 58 -6.47 -0.68 5.67
C SER A 58 -7.23 -1.22 4.47
N VAL A 59 -6.90 -2.41 4.01
CA VAL A 59 -7.53 -3.10 2.88
C VAL A 59 -8.52 -4.16 3.38
N GLY A 60 -8.15 -4.93 4.39
CA GLY A 60 -8.97 -5.96 5.01
C GLY A 60 -9.49 -6.97 4.01
N VAL A 61 -10.77 -7.30 4.11
CA VAL A 61 -11.47 -8.27 3.25
C VAL A 61 -11.71 -7.77 1.82
N TYR A 62 -11.43 -6.50 1.52
CA TYR A 62 -11.70 -5.88 0.22
C TYR A 62 -10.55 -5.93 -0.76
N LEU A 63 -9.51 -6.73 -0.50
CA LEU A 63 -8.33 -6.82 -1.35
C LEU A 63 -8.69 -7.20 -2.80
N GLU A 64 -9.46 -8.25 -2.99
CA GLU A 64 -9.88 -8.73 -4.31
C GLU A 64 -10.76 -7.69 -5.04
N ASP A 65 -11.67 -7.04 -4.33
CA ASP A 65 -12.52 -5.98 -4.91
C ASP A 65 -11.67 -4.81 -5.41
N ARG A 66 -10.65 -4.41 -4.65
CA ARG A 66 -9.72 -3.34 -5.04
C ARG A 66 -8.87 -3.74 -6.24
N MET A 67 -8.38 -4.96 -6.28
CA MET A 67 -7.65 -5.49 -7.44
C MET A 67 -8.53 -5.51 -8.69
N ALA A 68 -9.80 -5.93 -8.57
CA ALA A 68 -10.74 -5.93 -9.67
C ALA A 68 -11.01 -4.52 -10.22
N ILE A 69 -11.15 -3.52 -9.36
CA ILE A 69 -11.31 -2.11 -9.76
C ILE A 69 -10.07 -1.64 -10.54
N LEU A 70 -8.88 -1.90 -10.03
CA LEU A 70 -7.63 -1.46 -10.68
C LEU A 70 -7.40 -2.14 -12.03
N ARG A 71 -7.79 -3.42 -12.20
CA ARG A 71 -7.75 -4.12 -13.49
C ARG A 71 -8.67 -3.52 -14.54
N LYS A 72 -9.81 -2.96 -14.13
CA LYS A 72 -10.72 -2.23 -15.03
C LYS A 72 -10.12 -0.91 -15.51
N VAL A 73 -9.41 -0.23 -14.59
CA VAL A 73 -8.81 1.07 -14.84
C VAL A 73 -7.55 0.95 -15.69
N ASN A 74 -6.72 -0.05 -15.44
CA ASN A 74 -5.47 -0.28 -16.15
C ASN A 74 -5.30 -1.77 -16.44
N LYS A 75 -5.43 -2.14 -17.72
CA LYS A 75 -5.35 -3.55 -18.15
C LYS A 75 -3.98 -4.18 -17.92
N ASN A 76 -2.93 -3.36 -17.83
CA ASN A 76 -1.55 -3.79 -17.65
C ASN A 76 -1.09 -3.65 -16.19
N VAL A 77 -2.01 -3.44 -15.26
CA VAL A 77 -1.66 -3.36 -13.83
C VAL A 77 -1.04 -4.68 -13.36
N ARG A 78 0.05 -4.57 -12.63
CA ARG A 78 0.73 -5.70 -12.00
C ARG A 78 0.56 -5.62 -10.49
N PHE A 79 0.28 -6.78 -9.86
CA PHE A 79 0.08 -6.90 -8.42
C PHE A 79 1.12 -7.80 -7.80
N HIS A 80 1.56 -7.42 -6.62
CA HIS A 80 2.25 -8.30 -5.70
C HIS A 80 1.56 -8.24 -4.33
N VAL A 81 1.15 -9.39 -3.82
CA VAL A 81 0.57 -9.52 -2.47
C VAL A 81 1.52 -10.37 -1.64
N GLU A 82 2.11 -9.78 -0.61
CA GLU A 82 3.02 -10.47 0.27
C GLU A 82 2.30 -11.05 1.48
N PHE A 83 2.54 -12.33 1.78
CA PHE A 83 1.87 -13.06 2.86
C PHE A 83 2.34 -12.63 4.25
N ASN A 84 1.43 -12.66 5.22
CA ASN A 84 1.68 -12.42 6.64
C ASN A 84 2.32 -11.06 6.96
N ILE A 85 2.10 -10.05 6.12
CA ILE A 85 2.63 -8.71 6.26
C ILE A 85 1.49 -7.70 6.26
N GLY A 86 1.63 -6.64 7.05
CA GLY A 86 0.69 -5.53 7.14
C GLY A 86 0.91 -4.44 6.11
N HIS A 87 0.41 -3.24 6.40
CA HIS A 87 0.49 -2.08 5.51
C HIS A 87 1.93 -1.57 5.33
N TRP A 88 2.75 -1.65 6.37
CA TRP A 88 4.14 -1.20 6.35
C TRP A 88 5.11 -2.31 5.92
N ILE A 89 4.88 -2.88 4.76
CA ILE A 89 5.71 -3.95 4.20
C ILE A 89 7.20 -3.56 4.15
N MET A 90 7.52 -2.31 3.78
CA MET A 90 8.87 -1.78 3.72
C MET A 90 9.57 -1.77 5.09
N TYR A 91 8.83 -1.75 6.17
CA TYR A 91 9.34 -1.79 7.53
C TYR A 91 9.33 -3.20 8.12
N GLU A 92 8.26 -3.94 7.87
CA GLU A 92 8.07 -5.29 8.39
C GLU A 92 9.01 -6.31 7.75
N ASN A 93 9.31 -6.14 6.45
CA ASN A 93 10.25 -6.97 5.71
C ASN A 93 10.93 -6.17 4.57
N GLU A 94 11.94 -5.40 4.94
CA GLU A 94 12.69 -4.55 4.03
C GLU A 94 13.37 -5.32 2.91
N ASN A 95 13.87 -6.52 3.18
CA ASN A 95 14.55 -7.34 2.18
C ASN A 95 13.61 -7.78 1.06
N ILE A 96 12.42 -8.27 1.41
CA ILE A 96 11.39 -8.64 0.43
C ILE A 96 10.92 -7.42 -0.34
N PHE A 97 10.66 -6.31 0.36
CA PHE A 97 10.20 -5.09 -0.29
C PHE A 97 11.22 -4.55 -1.29
N ASN A 98 12.50 -4.49 -0.93
CA ASN A 98 13.57 -4.05 -1.82
C ASN A 98 13.71 -4.96 -3.04
N LYS A 99 13.60 -6.28 -2.86
CA LYS A 99 13.62 -7.21 -3.99
C LYS A 99 12.44 -6.99 -4.95
N ILE A 100 11.24 -6.77 -4.43
CA ILE A 100 10.06 -6.44 -5.25
C ILE A 100 10.31 -5.16 -6.06
N LEU A 101 10.88 -4.12 -5.44
CA LEU A 101 11.23 -2.88 -6.13
C LEU A 101 12.29 -3.09 -7.23
N GLU A 102 13.33 -3.87 -6.96
CA GLU A 102 14.35 -4.22 -7.94
C GLU A 102 13.73 -4.92 -9.15
N ASP A 103 12.86 -5.91 -8.93
CA ASP A 103 12.16 -6.64 -9.97
C ASP A 103 11.26 -5.71 -10.83
N ILE A 104 10.61 -4.73 -10.20
CA ILE A 104 9.77 -3.74 -10.89
C ILE A 104 10.62 -2.80 -11.76
N ILE A 105 11.76 -2.34 -11.26
CA ILE A 105 12.61 -1.36 -11.95
C ILE A 105 13.36 -1.98 -13.13
N GLN A 106 13.69 -3.28 -13.04
CA GLN A 106 14.43 -3.99 -14.08
C GLN A 106 13.57 -4.43 -15.26
N ASP A 107 12.29 -4.46 -15.09
CA ASP A 107 11.31 -4.73 -16.16
C ASP A 107 11.09 -3.49 -17.06
#